data_22b7828eab8701f1ba1d64eba2fc0f90
#
_entry.id   22b7828eab8701f1ba1d64eba2fc0f90
#
_cell.length_a   1.000
_cell.length_b   1.000
_cell.length_c   1.000
_cell.angle_alpha   90.00
_cell.angle_beta   90.00
_cell.angle_gamma   90.00
#
_symmetry.space_group_name_H-M   'P 1'
#
loop_
_entity.id
_entity.type
_entity.pdbx_description
1 polymer ?
#
loop_
_entity_poly.entity_id
_entity_poly.type
_entity_poly.pdbx_seq_one_letter_code
_entity_poly.pdbx_strand_id
1 'polypeptide(L)'
;QASSLNGDTIESTGTSLYGGLTASWEPDIFGKKRSDADAARYAALGQQELAYGAQMLVAGDIADNYFKARAAQGRLKTANQTVATLRRMVRYIEGRFKAGHVSGYEVNEAKVQLTAAEAKRATIGAEYAAYVRSIAVLTGNVPQTFTLPESSVDALARQPSAPSGQTPQGLLERRPD
;
A
#
# COMPACT_ATOMS: atom_id res chain seq x y z
N GLN A 1 81.85 44.23 3.28
CA GLN A 1 81.70 43.39 2.09
C GLN A 1 81.07 42.10 2.52
N ALA A 2 79.79 41.95 2.31
CA ALA A 2 79.08 40.72 2.59
C ALA A 2 78.67 40.13 1.26
N SER A 3 79.18 38.95 0.92
CA SER A 3 78.81 38.15 -0.20
C SER A 3 77.53 37.35 0.18
N SER A 4 76.44 37.65 -0.42
CA SER A 4 75.23 36.81 -0.36
C SER A 4 75.37 35.60 -1.28
N LEU A 5 75.47 34.42 -0.68
CA LEU A 5 75.33 33.15 -1.40
C LEU A 5 73.83 32.85 -1.59
N ASN A 6 73.40 32.93 -2.79
CA ASN A 6 72.07 32.43 -3.23
C ASN A 6 72.09 30.92 -3.09
N GLY A 7 71.38 30.41 -2.09
CA GLY A 7 71.12 29.01 -1.94
C GLY A 7 69.90 28.63 -2.78
N ASP A 8 70.14 28.10 -3.95
CA ASP A 8 69.13 27.49 -4.81
C ASP A 8 68.64 26.17 -4.12
N THR A 9 67.50 26.19 -3.50
CA THR A 9 66.83 24.99 -3.00
C THR A 9 66.20 24.24 -4.16
N ILE A 10 66.85 23.17 -4.57
CA ILE A 10 66.28 22.25 -5.54
C ILE A 10 65.17 21.45 -4.84
N GLU A 11 63.91 21.82 -5.05
CA GLU A 11 62.76 20.98 -4.66
C GLU A 11 62.69 19.77 -5.56
N SER A 12 63.19 18.64 -5.07
CA SER A 12 63.05 17.34 -5.73
C SER A 12 61.67 16.75 -5.41
N THR A 13 60.68 16.94 -6.26
CA THR A 13 59.41 16.24 -6.23
C THR A 13 59.59 14.84 -6.78
N GLY A 14 59.86 13.87 -5.88
CA GLY A 14 59.89 12.47 -6.23
C GLY A 14 58.52 11.81 -6.04
N THR A 15 57.91 11.36 -7.13
CA THR A 15 56.70 10.51 -7.07
C THR A 15 57.11 9.07 -6.89
N SER A 16 56.83 8.51 -5.71
CA SER A 16 57.09 7.09 -5.43
C SER A 16 55.85 6.26 -5.70
N LEU A 17 55.94 5.34 -6.64
CA LEU A 17 54.89 4.34 -6.90
C LEU A 17 55.29 3.04 -6.18
N TYR A 18 54.41 2.60 -5.27
CA TYR A 18 54.58 1.31 -4.60
C TYR A 18 53.51 0.35 -5.10
N GLY A 19 53.91 -0.78 -5.68
CA GLY A 19 53.06 -1.90 -6.01
C GLY A 19 53.49 -3.12 -5.21
N GLY A 20 52.57 -3.72 -4.47
CA GLY A 20 52.86 -4.91 -3.66
C GLY A 20 51.68 -5.87 -3.69
N LEU A 21 51.98 -7.17 -3.86
CA LEU A 21 51.03 -8.25 -3.65
C LEU A 21 51.27 -8.84 -2.27
N THR A 22 50.29 -8.71 -1.38
CA THR A 22 50.31 -9.31 -0.05
C THR A 22 49.36 -10.48 0.00
N ALA A 23 49.82 -11.69 0.23
CA ALA A 23 49.00 -12.87 0.48
C ALA A 23 49.16 -13.29 1.95
N SER A 24 48.07 -13.32 2.70
CA SER A 24 48.04 -13.85 4.07
C SER A 24 47.08 -15.04 4.12
N TRP A 25 47.52 -16.14 4.68
CA TRP A 25 46.70 -17.32 4.92
C TRP A 25 46.73 -17.67 6.40
N GLU A 26 45.57 -17.83 6.98
CA GLU A 26 45.36 -18.21 8.37
C GLU A 26 44.62 -19.54 8.40
N PRO A 27 45.26 -20.62 8.88
CA PRO A 27 44.59 -21.94 8.97
C PRO A 27 43.50 -21.91 10.02
N ASP A 28 42.28 -22.37 9.63
CA ASP A 28 41.11 -22.40 10.50
C ASP A 28 41.08 -23.72 11.32
N ILE A 29 42.03 -23.85 12.26
CA ILE A 29 42.21 -25.06 13.08
C ILE A 29 41.02 -25.27 14.03
N PHE A 30 40.41 -24.20 14.52
CA PHE A 30 39.31 -24.24 15.49
C PHE A 30 37.96 -23.92 14.87
N GLY A 31 37.84 -23.78 13.55
CA GLY A 31 36.59 -23.59 12.86
C GLY A 31 35.97 -22.19 12.98
N LYS A 32 36.73 -21.19 13.45
CA LYS A 32 36.23 -19.79 13.62
C LYS A 32 35.72 -19.20 12.32
N LYS A 33 36.55 -19.27 11.26
CA LYS A 33 36.14 -18.70 9.94
C LYS A 33 34.96 -19.42 9.32
N ARG A 34 34.88 -20.73 9.55
CA ARG A 34 33.70 -21.52 9.11
C ARG A 34 32.44 -21.13 9.88
N SER A 35 32.52 -21.00 11.21
CA SER A 35 31.44 -20.50 12.05
C SER A 35 30.98 -19.09 11.65
N ASP A 36 31.91 -18.17 11.37
CA ASP A 36 31.60 -16.81 10.94
C ASP A 36 30.90 -16.81 9.57
N ALA A 37 31.36 -17.67 8.64
CA ALA A 37 30.73 -17.85 7.33
C ALA A 37 29.30 -18.43 7.46
N ASP A 38 29.11 -19.43 8.32
CA ASP A 38 27.80 -20.02 8.59
C ASP A 38 26.86 -19.00 9.25
N ALA A 39 27.35 -18.20 10.21
CA ALA A 39 26.58 -17.13 10.83
C ALA A 39 26.13 -16.09 9.80
N ALA A 40 27.03 -15.67 8.91
CA ALA A 40 26.68 -14.74 7.82
C ALA A 40 25.65 -15.34 6.86
N ARG A 41 25.76 -16.64 6.55
CA ARG A 41 24.80 -17.36 5.71
C ARG A 41 23.41 -17.40 6.36
N TYR A 42 23.33 -17.76 7.64
CA TYR A 42 22.05 -17.78 8.36
C TYR A 42 21.46 -16.38 8.52
N ALA A 43 22.27 -15.36 8.72
CA ALA A 43 21.80 -13.98 8.72
C ALA A 43 21.20 -13.57 7.38
N ALA A 44 21.82 -13.97 6.25
CA ALA A 44 21.26 -13.72 4.92
C ALA A 44 19.94 -14.45 4.68
N LEU A 45 19.83 -15.71 5.11
CA LEU A 45 18.56 -16.47 5.06
C LEU A 45 17.47 -15.80 5.91
N GLY A 46 17.83 -15.33 7.12
CA GLY A 46 16.90 -14.58 7.97
C GLY A 46 16.37 -13.30 7.28
N GLN A 47 17.22 -12.56 6.57
CA GLN A 47 16.77 -11.41 5.79
C GLN A 47 15.84 -11.80 4.64
N GLN A 48 16.05 -12.95 4.02
CA GLN A 48 15.17 -13.47 2.98
C GLN A 48 13.78 -13.80 3.54
N GLU A 49 13.71 -14.43 4.71
CA GLU A 49 12.42 -14.74 5.36
C GLU A 49 11.68 -13.46 5.77
N LEU A 50 12.38 -12.43 6.26
CA LEU A 50 11.79 -11.12 6.52
C LEU A 50 11.19 -10.49 5.25
N ALA A 51 11.84 -10.65 4.09
CA ALA A 51 11.29 -10.17 2.82
C ALA A 51 10.00 -10.91 2.44
N TYR A 52 9.93 -12.24 2.64
CA TYR A 52 8.69 -13.01 2.43
C TYR A 52 7.59 -12.59 3.39
N GLY A 53 7.92 -12.34 4.66
CA GLY A 53 6.98 -11.80 5.64
C GLY A 53 6.40 -10.45 5.20
N ALA A 54 7.24 -9.53 4.72
CA ALA A 54 6.80 -8.23 4.20
C ALA A 54 5.88 -8.38 2.98
N GLN A 55 6.20 -9.28 2.04
CA GLN A 55 5.34 -9.58 0.89
C GLN A 55 3.96 -10.09 1.31
N MET A 56 3.90 -10.97 2.31
CA MET A 56 2.65 -11.49 2.84
C MET A 56 1.79 -10.38 3.48
N LEU A 57 2.40 -9.46 4.22
CA LEU A 57 1.69 -8.31 4.80
C LEU A 57 1.12 -7.40 3.71
N VAL A 58 1.91 -7.06 2.69
CA VAL A 58 1.44 -6.24 1.56
C VAL A 58 0.30 -6.93 0.82
N ALA A 59 0.38 -8.24 0.59
CA ALA A 59 -0.70 -9.00 -0.04
C ALA A 59 -1.99 -8.99 0.82
N GLY A 60 -1.85 -9.10 2.15
CA GLY A 60 -2.95 -8.97 3.09
C GLY A 60 -3.61 -7.59 3.04
N ASP A 61 -2.82 -6.53 3.04
CA ASP A 61 -3.30 -5.15 2.94
C ASP A 61 -4.02 -4.87 1.61
N ILE A 62 -3.50 -5.40 0.50
CA ILE A 62 -4.17 -5.30 -0.81
C ILE A 62 -5.51 -6.02 -0.77
N ALA A 63 -5.58 -7.23 -0.22
CA ALA A 63 -6.82 -7.98 -0.11
C ALA A 63 -7.86 -7.26 0.77
N ASP A 64 -7.46 -6.73 1.92
CA ASP A 64 -8.33 -5.97 2.82
C ASP A 64 -8.90 -4.72 2.14
N ASN A 65 -8.04 -3.92 1.51
CA ASN A 65 -8.48 -2.73 0.76
C ASN A 65 -9.37 -3.11 -0.43
N TYR A 66 -9.11 -4.23 -1.10
CA TYR A 66 -9.95 -4.72 -2.20
C TYR A 66 -11.36 -5.06 -1.74
N PHE A 67 -11.52 -5.81 -0.65
CA PHE A 67 -12.84 -6.15 -0.11
C PHE A 67 -13.57 -4.92 0.41
N LYS A 68 -12.88 -3.99 1.07
CA LYS A 68 -13.44 -2.69 1.50
C LYS A 68 -13.91 -1.86 0.31
N ALA A 69 -13.13 -1.80 -0.78
CA ALA A 69 -13.51 -1.11 -2.00
C ALA A 69 -14.77 -1.73 -2.62
N ARG A 70 -14.86 -3.07 -2.71
CA ARG A 70 -16.05 -3.76 -3.24
C ARG A 70 -17.29 -3.52 -2.38
N ALA A 71 -17.14 -3.55 -1.06
CA ALA A 71 -18.24 -3.22 -0.14
C ALA A 71 -18.70 -1.77 -0.29
N ALA A 72 -17.76 -0.82 -0.40
CA ALA A 72 -18.08 0.59 -0.64
C ALA A 72 -18.75 0.79 -2.01
N GLN A 73 -18.33 0.07 -3.05
CA GLN A 73 -18.95 0.10 -4.37
C GLN A 73 -20.43 -0.37 -4.33
N GLY A 74 -20.70 -1.45 -3.60
CA GLY A 74 -22.07 -1.93 -3.38
C GLY A 74 -22.94 -0.90 -2.66
N ARG A 75 -22.42 -0.32 -1.55
CA ARG A 75 -23.09 0.77 -0.81
C ARG A 75 -23.32 2.01 -1.69
N LEU A 76 -22.39 2.36 -2.55
CA LEU A 76 -22.50 3.50 -3.46
C LEU A 76 -23.61 3.28 -4.49
N LYS A 77 -23.74 2.05 -5.01
CA LYS A 77 -24.85 1.68 -5.91
C LYS A 77 -26.21 1.90 -5.23
N THR A 78 -26.37 1.42 -4.00
CA THR A 78 -27.60 1.62 -3.22
C THR A 78 -27.86 3.10 -2.89
N ALA A 79 -26.82 3.84 -2.50
CA ALA A 79 -26.91 5.27 -2.23
C ALA A 79 -27.35 6.07 -3.49
N ASN A 80 -26.83 5.72 -4.66
CA ASN A 80 -27.25 6.33 -5.94
C ASN A 80 -28.75 6.07 -6.22
N GLN A 81 -29.23 4.85 -5.96
CA GLN A 81 -30.66 4.51 -6.11
C GLN A 81 -31.54 5.32 -5.14
N THR A 82 -31.10 5.46 -3.89
CA THR A 82 -31.79 6.26 -2.87
C THR A 82 -31.90 7.72 -3.29
N VAL A 83 -30.77 8.34 -3.72
CA VAL A 83 -30.77 9.72 -4.22
C VAL A 83 -31.70 9.87 -5.42
N ALA A 84 -31.67 8.94 -6.37
CA ALA A 84 -32.58 8.98 -7.54
C ALA A 84 -34.06 8.90 -7.13
N THR A 85 -34.37 8.10 -6.12
CA THR A 85 -35.76 7.98 -5.60
C THR A 85 -36.19 9.26 -4.87
N LEU A 86 -35.35 9.81 -4.00
CA LEU A 86 -35.64 11.06 -3.30
C LEU A 86 -35.76 12.25 -4.26
N ARG A 87 -34.96 12.31 -5.33
CA ARG A 87 -35.12 13.33 -6.38
C ARG A 87 -36.49 13.24 -7.07
N ARG A 88 -37.01 12.02 -7.33
CA ARG A 88 -38.35 11.83 -7.86
C ARG A 88 -39.41 12.28 -6.86
N MET A 89 -39.25 11.95 -5.59
CA MET A 89 -40.14 12.35 -4.50
C MET A 89 -40.21 13.88 -4.36
N VAL A 90 -39.07 14.57 -4.36
CA VAL A 90 -39.03 16.04 -4.30
C VAL A 90 -39.84 16.65 -5.48
N ARG A 91 -39.60 16.17 -6.71
CA ARG A 91 -40.37 16.66 -7.89
C ARG A 91 -41.87 16.43 -7.75
N TYR A 92 -42.27 15.29 -7.21
CA TYR A 92 -43.68 14.99 -6.97
C TYR A 92 -44.32 15.95 -5.95
N ILE A 93 -43.64 16.17 -4.81
CA ILE A 93 -44.12 17.07 -3.75
C ILE A 93 -44.13 18.53 -4.24
N GLU A 94 -43.13 18.98 -5.02
CA GLU A 94 -43.13 20.32 -5.65
C GLU A 94 -44.30 20.50 -6.61
N GLY A 95 -44.67 19.44 -7.37
CA GLY A 95 -45.87 19.46 -8.23
C GLY A 95 -47.15 19.62 -7.42
N ARG A 96 -47.31 18.90 -6.32
CA ARG A 96 -48.44 19.02 -5.40
C ARG A 96 -48.51 20.38 -4.72
N PHE A 97 -47.36 20.94 -4.34
CA PHE A 97 -47.28 22.30 -3.77
C PHE A 97 -47.78 23.34 -4.76
N LYS A 98 -47.37 23.27 -6.03
CA LYS A 98 -47.84 24.16 -7.09
C LYS A 98 -49.35 24.04 -7.31
N ALA A 99 -49.93 22.87 -7.08
CA ALA A 99 -51.37 22.63 -7.14
C ALA A 99 -52.11 22.99 -5.84
N GLY A 100 -51.44 23.52 -4.82
CA GLY A 100 -52.05 23.92 -3.54
C GLY A 100 -52.38 22.77 -2.60
N HIS A 101 -51.93 21.55 -2.83
CA HIS A 101 -52.27 20.36 -2.06
C HIS A 101 -51.35 20.05 -0.88
N VAL A 102 -50.17 20.69 -0.79
CA VAL A 102 -49.21 20.50 0.27
C VAL A 102 -48.60 21.84 0.65
N SER A 103 -48.02 21.92 1.84
CA SER A 103 -47.39 23.13 2.38
C SER A 103 -45.92 23.26 1.91
N GLY A 104 -45.37 24.47 1.99
CA GLY A 104 -43.94 24.71 1.75
C GLY A 104 -43.02 23.97 2.74
N TYR A 105 -43.54 23.65 3.93
CA TYR A 105 -42.80 22.84 4.92
C TYR A 105 -42.50 21.45 4.39
N GLU A 106 -43.48 20.76 3.77
CA GLU A 106 -43.29 19.41 3.21
C GLU A 106 -42.29 19.39 2.06
N VAL A 107 -42.28 20.46 1.23
CA VAL A 107 -41.28 20.64 0.18
C VAL A 107 -39.87 20.76 0.77
N ASN A 108 -39.73 21.59 1.81
CA ASN A 108 -38.44 21.78 2.46
C ASN A 108 -37.94 20.52 3.18
N GLU A 109 -38.80 19.78 3.85
CA GLU A 109 -38.50 18.51 4.49
C GLU A 109 -37.97 17.49 3.47
N ALA A 110 -38.65 17.33 2.34
CA ALA A 110 -38.23 16.45 1.27
C ALA A 110 -36.85 16.86 0.70
N LYS A 111 -36.57 18.16 0.57
CA LYS A 111 -35.27 18.69 0.12
C LYS A 111 -34.17 18.42 1.13
N VAL A 112 -34.44 18.55 2.41
CA VAL A 112 -33.48 18.22 3.48
C VAL A 112 -33.09 16.74 3.43
N GLN A 113 -34.08 15.84 3.27
CA GLN A 113 -33.81 14.41 3.12
C GLN A 113 -32.97 14.10 1.87
N LEU A 114 -33.24 14.76 0.74
CA LEU A 114 -32.44 14.61 -0.47
C LEU A 114 -30.99 15.07 -0.24
N THR A 115 -30.80 16.25 0.34
CA THR A 115 -29.47 16.80 0.60
C THR A 115 -28.67 15.90 1.55
N ALA A 116 -29.31 15.37 2.60
CA ALA A 116 -28.68 14.41 3.51
C ALA A 116 -28.25 13.11 2.80
N ALA A 117 -29.09 12.59 1.90
CA ALA A 117 -28.75 11.41 1.12
C ALA A 117 -27.61 11.68 0.11
N GLU A 118 -27.58 12.85 -0.51
CA GLU A 118 -26.49 13.27 -1.39
C GLU A 118 -25.16 13.41 -0.64
N ALA A 119 -25.17 13.99 0.56
CA ALA A 119 -24.01 14.08 1.43
C ALA A 119 -23.48 12.68 1.79
N LYS A 120 -24.37 11.77 2.23
CA LYS A 120 -23.99 10.38 2.54
C LYS A 120 -23.40 9.66 1.33
N ARG A 121 -24.00 9.84 0.14
CA ARG A 121 -23.45 9.29 -1.11
C ARG A 121 -22.03 9.81 -1.39
N ALA A 122 -21.79 11.12 -1.20
CA ALA A 122 -20.49 11.74 -1.42
C ALA A 122 -19.43 11.14 -0.48
N THR A 123 -19.75 10.93 0.81
CA THR A 123 -18.87 10.29 1.79
C THR A 123 -18.50 8.87 1.36
N ILE A 124 -19.47 8.05 0.95
CA ILE A 124 -19.23 6.68 0.48
C ILE A 124 -18.35 6.69 -0.79
N GLY A 125 -18.56 7.65 -1.69
CA GLY A 125 -17.74 7.83 -2.88
C GLY A 125 -16.27 8.18 -2.54
N ALA A 126 -16.07 9.02 -1.55
CA ALA A 126 -14.73 9.36 -1.06
C ALA A 126 -14.03 8.15 -0.40
N GLU A 127 -14.76 7.36 0.39
CA GLU A 127 -14.24 6.11 0.97
C GLU A 127 -13.81 5.13 -0.12
N TYR A 128 -14.65 4.89 -1.12
CA TYR A 128 -14.32 4.03 -2.26
C TYR A 128 -13.03 4.49 -2.97
N ALA A 129 -12.95 5.78 -3.28
CA ALA A 129 -11.79 6.34 -3.93
C ALA A 129 -10.51 6.25 -3.06
N ALA A 130 -10.63 6.33 -1.74
CA ALA A 130 -9.51 6.14 -0.82
C ALA A 130 -8.97 4.70 -0.87
N TYR A 131 -9.84 3.69 -0.80
CA TYR A 131 -9.43 2.29 -0.90
C TYR A 131 -8.78 1.95 -2.25
N VAL A 132 -9.34 2.47 -3.36
CA VAL A 132 -8.76 2.27 -4.70
C VAL A 132 -7.37 2.89 -4.80
N ARG A 133 -7.17 4.10 -4.23
CA ARG A 133 -5.85 4.74 -4.20
C ARG A 133 -4.85 3.98 -3.32
N SER A 134 -5.29 3.43 -2.18
CA SER A 134 -4.44 2.59 -1.34
C SER A 134 -3.94 1.36 -2.08
N ILE A 135 -4.83 0.68 -2.83
CA ILE A 135 -4.45 -0.46 -3.68
C ILE A 135 -3.42 -0.02 -4.74
N ALA A 136 -3.63 1.12 -5.39
CA ALA A 136 -2.71 1.63 -6.40
C ALA A 136 -1.30 1.85 -5.83
N VAL A 137 -1.20 2.47 -4.65
CA VAL A 137 0.09 2.69 -3.96
C VAL A 137 0.76 1.36 -3.62
N LEU A 138 0.03 0.41 -3.02
CA LEU A 138 0.56 -0.89 -2.63
C LEU A 138 1.02 -1.74 -3.83
N THR A 139 0.44 -1.51 -5.01
CA THR A 139 0.82 -2.19 -6.25
C THR A 139 1.82 -1.41 -7.12
N GLY A 140 2.31 -0.25 -6.63
CA GLY A 140 3.26 0.60 -7.35
C GLY A 140 2.68 1.35 -8.56
N ASN A 141 1.35 1.45 -8.64
CA ASN A 141 0.67 2.17 -9.71
C ASN A 141 0.43 3.63 -9.35
N VAL A 142 0.24 4.47 -10.37
CA VAL A 142 -0.12 5.89 -10.19
C VAL A 142 -1.57 5.99 -9.71
N PRO A 143 -1.83 6.54 -8.48
CA PRO A 143 -3.17 6.53 -7.90
C PRO A 143 -4.24 7.28 -8.69
N GLN A 144 -3.84 8.27 -9.49
CA GLN A 144 -4.74 9.13 -10.27
C GLN A 144 -5.34 8.41 -11.49
N THR A 145 -4.59 7.46 -12.07
CA THR A 145 -4.98 6.74 -13.29
C THR A 145 -5.46 5.32 -13.02
N PHE A 146 -5.25 4.85 -11.79
CA PHE A 146 -5.62 3.49 -11.42
C PHE A 146 -7.13 3.35 -11.24
N THR A 147 -7.70 2.36 -11.89
CA THR A 147 -9.10 1.96 -11.75
C THR A 147 -9.17 0.49 -11.36
N LEU A 148 -10.05 0.18 -10.42
CA LEU A 148 -10.25 -1.21 -10.03
C LEU A 148 -10.97 -1.96 -11.17
N PRO A 149 -10.43 -3.10 -11.65
CA PRO A 149 -11.06 -3.87 -12.71
C PRO A 149 -12.49 -4.28 -12.35
N GLU A 150 -13.40 -4.24 -13.32
CA GLU A 150 -14.74 -4.76 -13.11
C GLU A 150 -14.68 -6.27 -12.86
N SER A 151 -15.41 -6.73 -11.87
CA SER A 151 -15.55 -8.16 -11.58
C SER A 151 -16.99 -8.58 -11.84
N SER A 152 -17.17 -9.57 -12.69
CA SER A 152 -18.47 -10.23 -12.89
C SER A 152 -18.87 -11.14 -11.73
N VAL A 153 -17.90 -11.48 -10.86
CA VAL A 153 -18.13 -12.32 -9.68
C VAL A 153 -18.27 -11.43 -8.46
N ASP A 154 -19.32 -11.67 -7.67
CA ASP A 154 -19.45 -11.02 -6.36
C ASP A 154 -18.40 -11.58 -5.42
N ALA A 155 -17.33 -10.81 -5.25
CA ALA A 155 -16.21 -11.18 -4.40
C ALA A 155 -16.60 -11.32 -2.91
N LEU A 156 -17.69 -10.66 -2.49
CA LEU A 156 -18.19 -10.71 -1.11
C LEU A 156 -19.07 -11.94 -0.84
N ALA A 157 -19.68 -12.50 -1.88
CA ALA A 157 -20.49 -13.71 -1.76
C ALA A 157 -19.65 -15.01 -1.80
N ARG A 158 -18.38 -14.92 -2.21
CA ARG A 158 -17.49 -16.07 -2.32
C ARG A 158 -16.94 -16.45 -0.94
N GLN A 159 -17.38 -17.59 -0.42
CA GLN A 159 -16.73 -18.20 0.74
C GLN A 159 -15.49 -18.99 0.29
N PRO A 160 -14.28 -18.61 0.72
CA PRO A 160 -13.10 -19.44 0.48
C PRO A 160 -13.25 -20.75 1.25
N SER A 161 -12.97 -21.87 0.59
CA SER A 161 -12.87 -23.16 1.29
C SER A 161 -11.68 -23.10 2.26
N ALA A 162 -11.88 -23.55 3.49
CA ALA A 162 -10.77 -23.72 4.41
C ALA A 162 -9.71 -24.67 3.78
N PRO A 163 -8.42 -24.34 3.87
CA PRO A 163 -7.37 -25.21 3.37
C PRO A 163 -7.46 -26.57 4.09
N SER A 164 -7.79 -27.61 3.33
CA SER A 164 -7.90 -28.98 3.86
C SER A 164 -6.51 -29.56 4.10
N GLY A 165 -6.36 -30.35 5.18
CA GLY A 165 -5.15 -31.15 5.43
C GLY A 165 -3.98 -30.38 6.07
N GLN A 166 -4.19 -29.20 6.61
CA GLN A 166 -3.13 -28.48 7.35
C GLN A 166 -3.19 -28.86 8.83
N THR A 167 -2.11 -29.49 9.30
CA THR A 167 -1.90 -29.68 10.74
C THR A 167 -1.36 -28.38 11.36
N PRO A 168 -1.59 -28.14 12.67
CA PRO A 168 -1.00 -27.00 13.36
C PRO A 168 0.53 -26.91 13.18
N GLN A 169 1.22 -28.04 13.15
CA GLN A 169 2.66 -28.15 12.90
C GLN A 169 3.03 -27.67 11.49
N GLY A 170 2.30 -28.08 10.45
CA GLY A 170 2.55 -27.65 9.07
C GLY A 170 2.28 -26.15 8.84
N LEU A 171 1.48 -25.51 9.68
CA LEU A 171 1.29 -24.07 9.68
C LEU A 171 2.50 -23.33 10.29
N LEU A 172 3.07 -23.89 11.36
CA LEU A 172 4.29 -23.34 11.99
C LEU A 172 5.49 -23.39 11.04
N GLU A 173 5.66 -24.47 10.27
CA GLU A 173 6.74 -24.62 9.30
C GLU A 173 6.67 -23.65 8.12
N ARG A 174 5.50 -23.03 7.88
CA ARG A 174 5.28 -22.05 6.79
C ARG A 174 5.43 -20.59 7.23
N ARG A 175 5.57 -20.36 8.52
CA ARG A 175 5.74 -19.01 9.03
C ARG A 175 7.16 -18.52 8.74
N PRO A 176 7.33 -17.29 8.25
CA PRO A 176 8.63 -16.72 7.90
C PRO A 176 9.42 -16.21 9.11
N ASP A 177 8.86 -16.24 10.35
CA ASP A 177 9.45 -15.76 11.61
C ASP A 177 10.05 -16.86 12.51
#